data_e36036716964648a10d3510fc2ca2ca4
#
_entry.id   e36036716964648a10d3510fc2ca2ca4
#
_cell.length_a   1.000
_cell.length_b   1.000
_cell.length_c   1.000
_cell.angle_alpha   90.00
_cell.angle_beta   90.00
_cell.angle_gamma   90.00
#
_symmetry.space_group_name_H-M   'P 1'
#
loop_
_entity.id
_entity.type
_entity.pdbx_description
1 polymer ?
#
loop_
_entity_poly.entity_id
_entity_poly.type
_entity_poly.pdbx_seq_one_letter_code
_entity_poly.pdbx_strand_id
1 'polypeptide(L)'
;CRKPQTKLLKKYIEKKLFDPVHSFVIGDRATDVQLAENLGIRAIQYHPQQMPWELIAEKLLGEAVINIGNRPPRFAEVVRKTKETDIKVQVWLDETGVNEIKTGVGFFDHMLDQIATHGGFRMNVQCNGDLWIDEHHSVEDTALALGQALKQALGDKRGIARFGFVLPMDECRAECALDLSGRPWIKFNAKFKRDKVGDFSTELTEHFFQSLAFSLLATLHLKATGDNDHHKIESLFKVF
;
A
#
# COMPACT_ATOMS: atom_id res chain seq x y z
N CYS A 1 40.44 3.78 9.16
CA CYS A 1 40.33 2.45 8.57
C CYS A 1 39.60 2.57 7.23
N ARG A 2 40.23 2.22 6.12
CA ARG A 2 39.63 2.23 4.77
C ARG A 2 39.65 0.82 4.19
N LYS A 3 38.70 0.51 3.29
CA LYS A 3 38.71 -0.71 2.50
C LYS A 3 40.11 -0.87 1.83
N PRO A 4 40.65 -2.07 1.75
CA PRO A 4 40.06 -3.39 2.02
C PRO A 4 40.24 -3.90 3.47
N GLN A 5 40.57 -3.03 4.43
CA GLN A 5 40.80 -3.48 5.81
C GLN A 5 39.48 -3.77 6.55
N THR A 6 39.50 -4.85 7.34
CA THR A 6 38.32 -5.37 8.06
C THR A 6 38.09 -4.76 9.45
N LYS A 7 38.94 -3.80 9.89
CA LYS A 7 38.95 -3.27 11.25
C LYS A 7 37.59 -2.74 11.76
N LEU A 8 36.80 -2.09 10.87
CA LEU A 8 35.45 -1.62 11.22
C LEU A 8 34.46 -2.77 11.41
N LEU A 9 34.71 -3.91 10.85
CA LEU A 9 33.85 -5.11 10.91
C LEU A 9 34.31 -6.10 11.98
N LYS A 10 35.39 -5.79 12.71
CA LYS A 10 36.02 -6.67 13.71
C LYS A 10 34.98 -7.20 14.73
N LYS A 11 34.08 -6.34 15.24
CA LYS A 11 33.03 -6.73 16.19
C LYS A 11 32.10 -7.81 15.62
N TYR A 12 31.77 -7.71 14.34
CA TYR A 12 30.85 -8.66 13.68
C TYR A 12 31.54 -9.99 13.41
N ILE A 13 32.83 -9.93 13.05
CA ILE A 13 33.68 -11.11 12.80
C ILE A 13 33.90 -11.88 14.11
N GLU A 14 34.37 -11.21 15.15
CA GLU A 14 34.71 -11.84 16.44
C GLU A 14 33.44 -12.41 17.13
N LYS A 15 32.32 -11.76 17.01
CA LYS A 15 31.05 -12.22 17.61
C LYS A 15 30.27 -13.17 16.69
N LYS A 16 30.77 -13.51 15.52
CA LYS A 16 30.09 -14.35 14.50
C LYS A 16 28.67 -13.88 14.22
N LEU A 17 28.48 -12.56 14.07
CA LEU A 17 27.18 -11.94 13.87
C LEU A 17 26.71 -11.92 12.41
N PHE A 18 27.42 -12.62 11.52
CA PHE A 18 27.02 -12.78 10.13
C PHE A 18 27.30 -14.22 9.68
N ASP A 19 26.56 -14.67 8.69
CA ASP A 19 26.75 -15.95 8.04
C ASP A 19 27.67 -15.76 6.81
N PRO A 20 28.93 -16.30 6.81
CA PRO A 20 29.83 -16.11 5.69
C PRO A 20 29.33 -16.71 4.38
N VAL A 21 28.53 -17.77 4.43
CA VAL A 21 28.00 -18.45 3.23
C VAL A 21 26.95 -17.62 2.53
N HIS A 22 26.09 -16.93 3.30
CA HIS A 22 24.99 -16.10 2.78
C HIS A 22 25.30 -14.62 2.78
N SER A 23 26.53 -14.23 3.17
CA SER A 23 26.98 -12.83 3.15
C SER A 23 27.80 -12.51 1.91
N PHE A 24 27.72 -11.26 1.46
CA PHE A 24 28.48 -10.78 0.31
C PHE A 24 28.78 -9.28 0.41
N VAL A 25 29.78 -8.82 -0.32
CA VAL A 25 30.08 -7.40 -0.52
C VAL A 25 29.71 -7.03 -1.94
N ILE A 26 28.96 -5.94 -2.11
CA ILE A 26 28.72 -5.30 -3.40
C ILE A 26 29.46 -3.97 -3.43
N GLY A 27 30.22 -3.70 -4.49
CA GLY A 27 30.93 -2.44 -4.66
C GLY A 27 31.50 -2.28 -6.06
N ASP A 28 31.81 -1.05 -6.44
CA ASP A 28 32.31 -0.67 -7.76
C ASP A 28 33.83 -0.71 -7.87
N ARG A 29 34.56 -0.90 -6.76
CA ARG A 29 36.01 -0.80 -6.69
C ARG A 29 36.67 -2.13 -6.38
N ALA A 30 37.90 -2.31 -6.89
CA ALA A 30 38.74 -3.47 -6.55
C ALA A 30 38.93 -3.64 -5.03
N THR A 31 38.93 -2.53 -4.26
CA THR A 31 39.04 -2.56 -2.79
C THR A 31 37.82 -3.17 -2.11
N ASP A 32 36.68 -3.22 -2.76
CA ASP A 32 35.44 -3.87 -2.26
C ASP A 32 35.56 -5.38 -2.44
N VAL A 33 36.07 -5.82 -3.59
CA VAL A 33 36.36 -7.22 -3.85
C VAL A 33 37.43 -7.75 -2.84
N GLN A 34 38.49 -7.00 -2.64
CA GLN A 34 39.53 -7.32 -1.67
C GLN A 34 39.03 -7.36 -0.22
N LEU A 35 38.06 -6.50 0.12
CA LEU A 35 37.37 -6.55 1.43
C LEU A 35 36.58 -7.86 1.61
N ALA A 36 35.89 -8.31 0.58
CA ALA A 36 35.13 -9.57 0.63
C ALA A 36 36.13 -10.77 0.80
N GLU A 37 37.21 -10.78 0.06
CA GLU A 37 38.30 -11.80 0.19
C GLU A 37 38.86 -11.83 1.62
N ASN A 38 39.18 -10.67 2.19
CA ASN A 38 39.67 -10.54 3.57
C ASN A 38 38.64 -10.96 4.64
N LEU A 39 37.37 -11.00 4.30
CA LEU A 39 36.29 -11.48 5.16
C LEU A 39 35.93 -12.95 4.92
N GLY A 40 36.46 -13.57 3.88
CA GLY A 40 36.10 -14.92 3.47
C GLY A 40 34.66 -15.06 2.96
N ILE A 41 34.11 -14.00 2.34
CA ILE A 41 32.74 -13.97 1.80
C ILE A 41 32.75 -13.63 0.31
N ARG A 42 31.61 -13.76 -0.34
CA ARG A 42 31.48 -13.50 -1.78
C ARG A 42 31.56 -12.01 -2.09
N ALA A 43 32.19 -11.68 -3.22
CA ALA A 43 32.17 -10.35 -3.80
C ALA A 43 31.32 -10.30 -5.06
N ILE A 44 30.59 -9.21 -5.26
CA ILE A 44 29.94 -8.88 -6.51
C ILE A 44 30.38 -7.47 -6.89
N GLN A 45 31.13 -7.37 -7.98
CA GLN A 45 31.58 -6.07 -8.46
C GLN A 45 30.48 -5.45 -9.29
N TYR A 46 29.97 -4.30 -8.83
CA TYR A 46 29.00 -3.50 -9.55
C TYR A 46 29.65 -2.83 -10.76
N HIS A 47 28.99 -2.89 -11.90
CA HIS A 47 29.36 -2.16 -13.11
C HIS A 47 28.09 -1.76 -13.86
N PRO A 48 27.88 -0.45 -14.16
CA PRO A 48 26.62 0.01 -14.73
C PRO A 48 26.16 -0.70 -16.01
N GLN A 49 27.11 -1.13 -16.86
CA GLN A 49 26.80 -1.79 -18.13
C GLN A 49 26.96 -3.32 -18.11
N GLN A 50 27.87 -3.87 -17.28
CA GLN A 50 28.19 -5.31 -17.30
C GLN A 50 27.53 -6.07 -16.14
N MET A 51 27.33 -5.42 -15.00
CA MET A 51 26.72 -5.97 -13.80
C MET A 51 25.86 -4.89 -13.10
N PRO A 52 24.78 -4.44 -13.73
CA PRO A 52 23.83 -3.48 -13.14
C PRO A 52 23.07 -4.10 -11.97
N TRP A 53 22.35 -3.28 -11.22
CA TRP A 53 21.61 -3.72 -10.03
C TRP A 53 20.59 -4.82 -10.31
N GLU A 54 19.99 -4.82 -11.49
CA GLU A 54 19.01 -5.81 -11.94
C GLU A 54 19.66 -7.20 -12.02
N LEU A 55 20.83 -7.30 -12.65
CA LEU A 55 21.59 -8.57 -12.75
C LEU A 55 22.14 -9.01 -11.38
N ILE A 56 22.54 -8.07 -10.53
CA ILE A 56 22.96 -8.39 -9.16
C ILE A 56 21.80 -8.97 -8.36
N ALA A 57 20.63 -8.35 -8.45
CA ALA A 57 19.43 -8.82 -7.80
C ALA A 57 19.02 -10.22 -8.31
N GLU A 58 19.05 -10.44 -9.63
CA GLU A 58 18.79 -11.74 -10.24
C GLU A 58 19.77 -12.81 -9.72
N LYS A 59 21.06 -12.49 -9.69
CA LYS A 59 22.11 -13.41 -9.22
C LYS A 59 21.99 -13.77 -7.74
N LEU A 60 21.51 -12.84 -6.90
CA LEU A 60 21.38 -13.05 -5.46
C LEU A 60 20.05 -13.69 -5.05
N LEU A 61 18.99 -13.36 -5.75
CA LEU A 61 17.63 -13.80 -5.44
C LEU A 61 17.21 -15.01 -6.28
N GLY A 62 18.02 -15.36 -7.29
CA GLY A 62 17.75 -16.48 -8.20
C GLY A 62 16.44 -16.32 -8.95
N GLU A 63 15.80 -17.43 -9.30
CA GLU A 63 14.53 -17.44 -10.04
C GLU A 63 13.38 -16.69 -9.35
N ALA A 64 13.50 -16.39 -8.04
CA ALA A 64 12.49 -15.62 -7.33
C ALA A 64 12.33 -14.18 -7.86
N VAL A 65 13.41 -13.58 -8.41
CA VAL A 65 13.37 -12.23 -9.02
C VAL A 65 12.87 -12.30 -10.46
N ILE A 66 13.22 -13.34 -11.19
CA ILE A 66 12.71 -13.57 -12.55
C ILE A 66 11.19 -13.70 -12.52
N ASN A 67 10.64 -14.32 -11.47
CA ASN A 67 9.21 -14.45 -11.28
C ASN A 67 8.48 -13.14 -10.87
N ILE A 68 9.18 -12.11 -10.38
CA ILE A 68 8.56 -10.80 -10.13
C ILE A 68 8.14 -10.14 -11.46
N GLY A 69 8.97 -10.24 -12.51
CA GLY A 69 8.65 -9.75 -13.86
C GLY A 69 7.58 -10.55 -14.59
N ASN A 70 7.33 -11.80 -14.18
CA ASN A 70 6.35 -12.71 -14.77
C ASN A 70 5.09 -12.93 -13.91
N ARG A 71 4.91 -12.17 -12.83
CA ARG A 71 3.63 -12.24 -12.09
C ARG A 71 2.51 -11.70 -12.98
N PRO A 72 1.36 -12.40 -13.01
CA PRO A 72 0.20 -11.83 -13.68
C PRO A 72 -0.12 -10.47 -13.06
N PRO A 73 -0.55 -9.49 -13.86
CA PRO A 73 -0.94 -8.19 -13.34
C PRO A 73 -1.93 -8.35 -12.18
N ARG A 74 -1.72 -7.62 -11.09
CA ARG A 74 -2.64 -7.63 -9.97
C ARG A 74 -3.85 -6.75 -10.30
N PHE A 75 -4.75 -7.35 -11.06
CA PHE A 75 -5.99 -6.73 -11.53
C PHE A 75 -7.19 -7.46 -10.95
N ALA A 76 -8.23 -6.70 -10.62
CA ALA A 76 -9.54 -7.26 -10.31
C ALA A 76 -10.65 -6.33 -10.80
N GLU A 77 -11.74 -6.94 -11.23
CA GLU A 77 -13.00 -6.28 -11.52
C GLU A 77 -14.10 -6.91 -10.66
N VAL A 78 -14.86 -6.08 -10.00
CA VAL A 78 -16.03 -6.49 -9.20
C VAL A 78 -17.25 -5.72 -9.69
N VAL A 79 -18.30 -6.46 -10.00
CA VAL A 79 -19.63 -5.91 -10.26
C VAL A 79 -20.54 -6.32 -9.12
N ARG A 80 -21.19 -5.34 -8.48
CA ARG A 80 -22.16 -5.54 -7.40
C ARG A 80 -23.47 -4.87 -7.79
N LYS A 81 -24.53 -5.65 -7.77
CA LYS A 81 -25.87 -5.15 -8.08
C LYS A 81 -26.84 -5.55 -6.97
N THR A 82 -27.52 -4.55 -6.43
CA THR A 82 -28.61 -4.70 -5.44
C THR A 82 -29.89 -4.10 -6.01
N LYS A 83 -30.88 -3.86 -5.18
CA LYS A 83 -32.07 -3.08 -5.58
C LYS A 83 -31.78 -1.58 -5.57
N GLU A 84 -30.84 -1.17 -4.72
CA GLU A 84 -30.50 0.20 -4.41
C GLU A 84 -29.35 0.72 -5.27
N THR A 85 -28.42 -0.17 -5.68
CA THR A 85 -27.17 0.21 -6.35
C THR A 85 -26.80 -0.71 -7.52
N ASP A 86 -26.11 -0.14 -8.52
CA ASP A 86 -25.44 -0.87 -9.59
C ASP A 86 -23.99 -0.33 -9.67
N ILE A 87 -23.03 -1.17 -9.25
CA ILE A 87 -21.64 -0.76 -9.00
C ILE A 87 -20.68 -1.61 -9.79
N LYS A 88 -19.69 -0.96 -10.39
CA LYS A 88 -18.54 -1.58 -11.01
C LYS A 88 -17.26 -0.97 -10.46
N VAL A 89 -16.38 -1.79 -9.92
CA VAL A 89 -15.05 -1.40 -9.43
C VAL A 89 -13.99 -2.18 -10.19
N GLN A 90 -12.96 -1.49 -10.66
CA GLN A 90 -11.78 -2.06 -11.28
C GLN A 90 -10.54 -1.50 -10.58
N VAL A 91 -9.59 -2.37 -10.21
CA VAL A 91 -8.30 -1.98 -9.61
C VAL A 91 -7.14 -2.65 -10.35
N TRP A 92 -6.08 -1.87 -10.61
CA TRP A 92 -4.82 -2.31 -11.21
C TRP A 92 -3.70 -1.91 -10.27
N LEU A 93 -3.27 -2.83 -9.39
CA LEU A 93 -2.30 -2.53 -8.33
C LEU A 93 -0.86 -2.33 -8.83
N ASP A 94 -0.57 -2.68 -10.08
CA ASP A 94 0.76 -2.57 -10.68
C ASP A 94 0.83 -1.48 -11.76
N GLU A 95 -0.24 -0.70 -11.92
CA GLU A 95 -0.33 0.36 -12.93
C GLU A 95 -0.69 1.69 -12.25
N THR A 96 -0.15 2.77 -12.79
CA THR A 96 -0.57 4.15 -12.49
C THR A 96 -1.25 4.75 -13.71
N GLY A 97 -2.14 5.72 -13.51
CA GLY A 97 -2.84 6.35 -14.62
C GLY A 97 -3.98 7.24 -14.15
N VAL A 98 -4.85 7.60 -15.08
CA VAL A 98 -6.04 8.38 -14.77
C VAL A 98 -7.09 7.46 -14.12
N ASN A 99 -7.58 7.87 -12.95
CA ASN A 99 -8.68 7.22 -12.27
C ASN A 99 -10.02 7.75 -12.82
N GLU A 100 -10.95 6.85 -13.11
CA GLU A 100 -12.31 7.21 -13.51
C GLU A 100 -13.27 6.86 -12.38
N ILE A 101 -13.64 7.84 -11.57
CA ILE A 101 -14.47 7.64 -10.38
C ILE A 101 -15.74 8.48 -10.50
N LYS A 102 -16.89 7.82 -10.45
CA LYS A 102 -18.22 8.41 -10.60
C LYS A 102 -19.21 7.68 -9.69
N THR A 103 -19.42 8.19 -8.49
CA THR A 103 -20.43 7.65 -7.56
C THR A 103 -21.68 8.51 -7.49
N GLY A 104 -21.62 9.73 -8.03
CA GLY A 104 -22.68 10.74 -7.92
C GLY A 104 -22.57 11.58 -6.64
N VAL A 105 -21.59 11.29 -5.75
CA VAL A 105 -21.27 12.05 -4.55
C VAL A 105 -19.88 12.65 -4.72
N GLY A 106 -19.81 13.95 -5.03
CA GLY A 106 -18.55 14.58 -5.50
C GLY A 106 -17.43 14.53 -4.48
N PHE A 107 -17.73 14.74 -3.20
CA PHE A 107 -16.70 14.63 -2.16
C PHE A 107 -16.23 13.19 -1.99
N PHE A 108 -17.09 12.21 -2.11
CA PHE A 108 -16.73 10.80 -2.03
C PHE A 108 -15.88 10.36 -3.23
N ASP A 109 -16.20 10.84 -4.44
CA ASP A 109 -15.36 10.62 -5.63
C ASP A 109 -13.94 11.11 -5.40
N HIS A 110 -13.79 12.33 -4.82
CA HIS A 110 -12.50 12.87 -4.44
C HIS A 110 -11.79 12.00 -3.39
N MET A 111 -12.50 11.49 -2.39
CA MET A 111 -11.92 10.61 -1.37
C MET A 111 -11.42 9.29 -1.94
N LEU A 112 -12.17 8.67 -2.82
CA LEU A 112 -11.75 7.44 -3.50
C LEU A 112 -10.51 7.68 -4.37
N ASP A 113 -10.43 8.83 -5.05
CA ASP A 113 -9.25 9.20 -5.82
C ASP A 113 -8.00 9.36 -4.94
N GLN A 114 -8.15 9.83 -3.69
CA GLN A 114 -7.03 9.88 -2.74
C GLN A 114 -6.46 8.48 -2.44
N ILE A 115 -7.31 7.46 -2.31
CA ILE A 115 -6.85 6.07 -2.10
C ILE A 115 -5.99 5.62 -3.27
N ALA A 116 -6.45 5.79 -4.50
CA ALA A 116 -5.73 5.32 -5.68
C ALA A 116 -4.44 6.12 -5.92
N THR A 117 -4.53 7.44 -5.88
CA THR A 117 -3.41 8.35 -6.15
C THR A 117 -2.28 8.19 -5.13
N HIS A 118 -2.61 8.17 -3.83
CA HIS A 118 -1.61 8.02 -2.77
C HIS A 118 -1.18 6.56 -2.55
N GLY A 119 -2.05 5.60 -2.89
CA GLY A 119 -1.71 4.18 -2.94
C GLY A 119 -0.82 3.80 -4.13
N GLY A 120 -0.67 4.70 -5.11
CA GLY A 120 0.18 4.49 -6.29
C GLY A 120 -0.35 3.42 -7.24
N PHE A 121 -1.67 3.27 -7.36
CA PHE A 121 -2.31 2.32 -8.26
C PHE A 121 -3.46 2.99 -9.03
N ARG A 122 -3.92 2.34 -10.11
CA ARG A 122 -5.05 2.82 -10.90
C ARG A 122 -6.36 2.20 -10.43
N MET A 123 -7.43 3.01 -10.39
CA MET A 123 -8.76 2.58 -9.97
C MET A 123 -9.86 3.24 -10.82
N ASN A 124 -10.85 2.45 -11.23
CA ASN A 124 -12.09 2.96 -11.79
C ASN A 124 -13.26 2.51 -10.92
N VAL A 125 -14.16 3.44 -10.63
CA VAL A 125 -15.38 3.20 -9.84
C VAL A 125 -16.55 3.84 -10.54
N GLN A 126 -17.57 3.05 -10.83
CA GLN A 126 -18.86 3.52 -11.30
C GLN A 126 -19.94 3.03 -10.33
N CYS A 127 -20.71 3.94 -9.79
CA CYS A 127 -21.85 3.64 -8.93
C CYS A 127 -23.07 4.39 -9.45
N ASN A 128 -24.15 3.67 -9.67
CA ASN A 128 -25.46 4.23 -9.93
C ASN A 128 -26.38 3.80 -8.77
N GLY A 129 -26.51 4.67 -7.78
CA GLY A 129 -27.27 4.42 -6.56
C GLY A 129 -28.51 5.29 -6.42
N ASP A 130 -29.28 5.00 -5.40
CA ASP A 130 -30.56 5.65 -5.07
C ASP A 130 -30.38 6.97 -4.28
N LEU A 131 -29.56 7.87 -4.81
CA LEU A 131 -29.20 9.17 -4.19
C LEU A 131 -30.41 10.08 -3.91
N TRP A 132 -31.57 9.77 -4.45
CA TRP A 132 -32.84 10.46 -4.09
C TRP A 132 -33.32 10.12 -2.67
N ILE A 133 -32.81 9.05 -2.06
CA ILE A 133 -32.99 8.71 -0.65
C ILE A 133 -31.90 9.41 0.16
N ASP A 134 -30.68 8.93 0.05
CA ASP A 134 -29.44 9.53 0.55
C ASP A 134 -28.22 8.86 -0.08
N GLU A 135 -27.02 9.17 0.38
CA GLU A 135 -25.77 8.61 -0.12
C GLU A 135 -25.34 7.30 0.56
N HIS A 136 -26.07 6.81 1.56
CA HIS A 136 -25.69 5.68 2.41
C HIS A 136 -25.39 4.42 1.60
N HIS A 137 -26.37 3.94 0.82
CA HIS A 137 -26.23 2.72 0.04
C HIS A 137 -25.09 2.82 -1.00
N SER A 138 -24.94 3.99 -1.63
CA SER A 138 -23.85 4.23 -2.60
C SER A 138 -22.49 4.12 -1.95
N VAL A 139 -22.31 4.67 -0.75
CA VAL A 139 -21.03 4.63 -0.01
C VAL A 139 -20.72 3.22 0.52
N GLU A 140 -21.71 2.58 1.17
CA GLU A 140 -21.52 1.24 1.73
C GLU A 140 -21.22 0.21 0.67
N ASP A 141 -22.04 0.12 -0.37
CA ASP A 141 -21.92 -0.88 -1.43
C ASP A 141 -20.64 -0.67 -2.27
N THR A 142 -20.24 0.61 -2.47
CA THR A 142 -18.93 0.92 -3.09
C THR A 142 -17.78 0.44 -2.22
N ALA A 143 -17.82 0.63 -0.90
CA ALA A 143 -16.80 0.14 0.02
C ALA A 143 -16.70 -1.38 0.00
N LEU A 144 -17.84 -2.09 -0.02
CA LEU A 144 -17.89 -3.55 -0.13
C LEU A 144 -17.28 -4.04 -1.45
N ALA A 145 -17.66 -3.43 -2.58
CA ALA A 145 -17.14 -3.79 -3.89
C ALA A 145 -15.63 -3.50 -4.00
N LEU A 146 -15.17 -2.34 -3.51
CA LEU A 146 -13.76 -1.97 -3.50
C LEU A 146 -12.93 -2.91 -2.62
N GLY A 147 -13.40 -3.23 -1.41
CA GLY A 147 -12.72 -4.17 -0.53
C GLY A 147 -12.57 -5.56 -1.17
N GLN A 148 -13.60 -6.03 -1.86
CA GLN A 148 -13.56 -7.28 -2.60
C GLN A 148 -12.58 -7.22 -3.79
N ALA A 149 -12.56 -6.12 -4.54
CA ALA A 149 -11.64 -5.94 -5.67
C ALA A 149 -10.18 -5.89 -5.21
N LEU A 150 -9.88 -5.12 -4.15
CA LEU A 150 -8.55 -5.08 -3.54
C LEU A 150 -8.10 -6.45 -3.04
N LYS A 151 -8.99 -7.19 -2.36
CA LYS A 151 -8.71 -8.55 -1.88
C LYS A 151 -8.37 -9.50 -3.03
N GLN A 152 -9.13 -9.46 -4.13
CA GLN A 152 -8.87 -10.29 -5.32
C GLN A 152 -7.55 -9.93 -5.99
N ALA A 153 -7.29 -8.63 -6.19
CA ALA A 153 -6.07 -8.15 -6.81
C ALA A 153 -4.81 -8.46 -5.98
N LEU A 154 -4.89 -8.38 -4.64
CA LEU A 154 -3.79 -8.70 -3.73
C LEU A 154 -3.43 -10.19 -3.71
N GLY A 155 -4.36 -11.07 -4.05
CA GLY A 155 -4.13 -12.51 -4.12
C GLY A 155 -3.61 -13.11 -2.81
N ASP A 156 -2.52 -13.87 -2.88
CA ASP A 156 -1.92 -14.59 -1.74
C ASP A 156 -1.12 -13.69 -0.78
N LYS A 157 -0.92 -12.42 -1.14
CA LYS A 157 -0.23 -11.38 -0.36
C LYS A 157 1.24 -11.67 -0.05
N ARG A 158 1.89 -12.57 -0.80
CA ARG A 158 3.31 -12.87 -0.63
C ARG A 158 4.18 -11.77 -1.22
N GLY A 159 5.22 -11.38 -0.48
CA GLY A 159 6.22 -10.41 -0.95
C GLY A 159 5.71 -8.96 -1.02
N ILE A 160 4.64 -8.63 -0.29
CA ILE A 160 4.15 -7.25 -0.13
C ILE A 160 4.38 -6.73 1.29
N ALA A 161 4.62 -5.43 1.42
CA ALA A 161 4.45 -4.72 2.69
C ALA A 161 2.94 -4.60 2.95
N ARG A 162 2.49 -4.88 4.19
CA ARG A 162 1.06 -4.95 4.51
C ARG A 162 0.68 -4.21 5.78
N PHE A 163 1.54 -3.29 6.21
CA PHE A 163 1.31 -2.46 7.39
C PHE A 163 1.30 -0.99 7.01
N GLY A 164 0.39 -0.24 7.62
CA GLY A 164 0.20 1.17 7.35
C GLY A 164 1.01 2.07 8.25
N PHE A 165 0.80 3.37 8.14
CA PHE A 165 1.69 4.40 8.62
C PHE A 165 0.95 5.67 9.09
N VAL A 166 1.66 6.78 9.21
CA VAL A 166 1.16 8.06 9.72
C VAL A 166 1.50 9.17 8.73
N LEU A 167 0.57 10.08 8.48
CA LEU A 167 0.82 11.26 7.66
C LEU A 167 0.18 12.53 8.24
N PRO A 168 0.77 13.72 7.98
CA PRO A 168 0.14 15.01 8.20
C PRO A 168 -0.67 15.44 6.97
N MET A 169 -1.71 16.25 7.21
CA MET A 169 -2.39 17.04 6.20
C MET A 169 -2.72 18.40 6.82
N ASP A 170 -1.90 19.40 6.52
CA ASP A 170 -1.90 20.71 7.17
C ASP A 170 -1.95 20.57 8.71
N GLU A 171 -3.00 21.06 9.36
CA GLU A 171 -3.17 20.98 10.81
C GLU A 171 -3.68 19.60 11.28
N CYS A 172 -4.06 18.72 10.34
CA CYS A 172 -4.53 17.38 10.65
C CYS A 172 -3.42 16.35 10.63
N ARG A 173 -3.59 15.31 11.42
CA ARG A 173 -2.74 14.13 11.43
C ARG A 173 -3.60 12.89 11.41
N ALA A 174 -3.34 11.98 10.47
CA ALA A 174 -3.96 10.67 10.42
C ALA A 174 -2.96 9.54 10.69
N GLU A 175 -3.45 8.50 11.33
CA GLU A 175 -2.71 7.28 11.66
C GLU A 175 -3.53 6.08 11.14
N CYS A 176 -2.86 5.17 10.43
CA CYS A 176 -3.42 3.91 9.98
C CYS A 176 -2.51 2.77 10.40
N ALA A 177 -3.01 1.87 11.24
CA ALA A 177 -2.39 0.59 11.48
C ALA A 177 -3.22 -0.46 10.74
N LEU A 178 -2.67 -1.00 9.67
CA LEU A 178 -3.29 -1.96 8.77
C LEU A 178 -2.62 -3.32 8.90
N ASP A 179 -3.38 -4.40 8.92
CA ASP A 179 -2.86 -5.74 8.67
C ASP A 179 -3.79 -6.49 7.72
N LEU A 180 -3.28 -6.85 6.55
CA LEU A 180 -3.96 -7.65 5.53
C LEU A 180 -3.99 -9.14 5.91
N SER A 181 -4.32 -9.43 7.18
CA SER A 181 -4.21 -10.74 7.82
C SER A 181 -5.27 -11.77 7.42
N GLY A 182 -6.35 -11.33 6.75
CA GLY A 182 -7.52 -12.18 6.50
C GLY A 182 -8.53 -12.18 7.67
N ARG A 183 -8.28 -11.40 8.73
CA ARG A 183 -9.16 -11.24 9.90
C ARG A 183 -9.75 -9.83 9.92
N PRO A 184 -11.02 -9.65 9.56
CA PRO A 184 -11.65 -8.34 9.53
C PRO A 184 -11.83 -7.78 10.93
N TRP A 185 -11.38 -6.57 11.14
CA TRP A 185 -11.60 -5.81 12.36
C TRP A 185 -11.40 -4.32 12.08
N ILE A 186 -12.19 -3.47 12.73
CA ILE A 186 -11.97 -2.02 12.68
C ILE A 186 -11.93 -1.42 14.07
N LYS A 187 -11.03 -0.45 14.26
CA LYS A 187 -11.06 0.52 15.35
C LYS A 187 -10.94 1.90 14.73
N PHE A 188 -11.99 2.69 14.88
CA PHE A 188 -12.06 4.04 14.33
C PHE A 188 -12.04 5.07 15.47
N ASN A 189 -11.21 6.10 15.35
CA ASN A 189 -11.09 7.18 16.34
C ASN A 189 -10.88 8.51 15.62
N ALA A 190 -11.94 9.05 15.08
CA ALA A 190 -12.02 10.42 14.58
C ALA A 190 -13.37 11.02 14.99
N LYS A 191 -13.35 12.32 15.32
CA LYS A 191 -14.58 13.07 15.65
C LYS A 191 -14.73 14.23 14.68
N PHE A 192 -15.92 14.35 14.12
CA PHE A 192 -16.29 15.41 13.21
C PHE A 192 -17.21 16.42 13.93
N LYS A 193 -17.08 17.70 13.57
CA LYS A 193 -17.88 18.81 14.12
C LYS A 193 -19.07 19.12 13.23
N ARG A 194 -18.97 18.79 11.94
CA ARG A 194 -19.97 19.05 10.91
C ARG A 194 -20.68 17.75 10.55
N ASP A 195 -21.97 17.83 10.26
CA ASP A 195 -22.74 16.69 9.80
C ASP A 195 -22.37 16.28 8.37
N LYS A 196 -21.97 17.27 7.54
CA LYS A 196 -21.58 17.05 6.14
C LYS A 196 -20.33 17.85 5.75
N VAL A 197 -19.55 17.28 4.82
CA VAL A 197 -18.50 17.96 4.05
C VAL A 197 -18.87 17.81 2.56
N GLY A 198 -19.15 18.92 1.90
CA GLY A 198 -19.74 18.87 0.57
C GLY A 198 -21.11 18.18 0.61
N ASP A 199 -21.26 17.18 -0.22
CA ASP A 199 -22.43 16.32 -0.37
C ASP A 199 -22.33 14.98 0.40
N PHE A 200 -21.31 14.83 1.26
CA PHE A 200 -20.98 13.60 1.97
C PHE A 200 -21.22 13.74 3.48
N SER A 201 -22.00 12.86 4.08
CA SER A 201 -22.25 12.81 5.52
C SER A 201 -21.03 12.28 6.26
N THR A 202 -20.55 13.00 7.28
CA THR A 202 -19.29 12.68 7.98
C THR A 202 -19.35 11.34 8.71
N GLU A 203 -20.54 10.92 9.17
CA GLU A 203 -20.75 9.60 9.79
C GLU A 203 -20.43 8.44 8.85
N LEU A 204 -20.61 8.62 7.54
CA LEU A 204 -20.31 7.60 6.54
C LEU A 204 -18.80 7.34 6.37
N THR A 205 -17.93 8.19 6.94
CA THR A 205 -16.50 7.95 6.93
C THR A 205 -16.16 6.67 7.70
N GLU A 206 -16.66 6.51 8.92
CA GLU A 206 -16.45 5.29 9.72
C GLU A 206 -17.10 4.09 9.04
N HIS A 207 -18.34 4.27 8.56
CA HIS A 207 -19.11 3.22 7.89
C HIS A 207 -18.42 2.70 6.61
N PHE A 208 -17.87 3.60 5.78
CA PHE A 208 -17.05 3.25 4.62
C PHE A 208 -15.88 2.36 5.00
N PHE A 209 -15.06 2.78 5.96
CA PHE A 209 -13.88 2.01 6.36
C PHE A 209 -14.25 0.69 7.04
N GLN A 210 -15.39 0.62 7.74
CA GLN A 210 -15.90 -0.62 8.30
C GLN A 210 -16.25 -1.62 7.19
N SER A 211 -17.07 -1.22 6.23
CA SER A 211 -17.49 -2.05 5.10
C SER A 211 -16.29 -2.49 4.26
N LEU A 212 -15.35 -1.57 4.01
CA LEU A 212 -14.11 -1.85 3.30
C LEU A 212 -13.25 -2.87 4.05
N ALA A 213 -13.00 -2.68 5.35
CA ALA A 213 -12.16 -3.59 6.15
C ALA A 213 -12.75 -5.00 6.20
N PHE A 214 -14.07 -5.13 6.33
CA PHE A 214 -14.74 -6.42 6.37
C PHE A 214 -14.73 -7.12 5.01
N SER A 215 -14.92 -6.41 3.93
CA SER A 215 -14.88 -6.98 2.57
C SER A 215 -13.45 -7.33 2.12
N LEU A 216 -12.47 -6.50 2.45
CA LEU A 216 -11.04 -6.73 2.20
C LEU A 216 -10.46 -7.85 3.08
N LEU A 217 -11.12 -8.18 4.19
CA LEU A 217 -10.63 -9.05 5.26
C LEU A 217 -9.33 -8.50 5.89
N ALA A 218 -9.37 -7.23 6.29
CA ALA A 218 -8.25 -6.54 6.90
C ALA A 218 -8.55 -6.14 8.36
N THR A 219 -7.53 -6.16 9.19
CA THR A 219 -7.55 -5.48 10.49
C THR A 219 -7.13 -4.04 10.25
N LEU A 220 -7.95 -3.08 10.66
CA LEU A 220 -7.76 -1.65 10.41
C LEU A 220 -7.97 -0.84 11.69
N HIS A 221 -6.94 -0.11 12.10
CA HIS A 221 -7.06 0.90 13.15
C HIS A 221 -6.79 2.27 12.54
N LEU A 222 -7.80 3.13 12.56
CA LEU A 222 -7.74 4.49 12.02
C LEU A 222 -7.91 5.51 13.12
N LYS A 223 -7.12 6.58 13.05
CA LYS A 223 -7.24 7.72 13.93
C LYS A 223 -6.93 9.00 13.15
N ALA A 224 -7.76 10.04 13.36
CA ALA A 224 -7.46 11.38 12.87
C ALA A 224 -7.67 12.43 13.96
N THR A 225 -6.80 13.43 13.98
CA THR A 225 -6.86 14.61 14.86
C THR A 225 -6.67 15.86 14.00
N GLY A 226 -7.24 16.97 14.42
CA GLY A 226 -7.19 18.26 13.72
C GLY A 226 -8.50 19.00 13.84
N ASP A 227 -8.60 20.15 13.20
CA ASP A 227 -9.76 21.03 13.34
C ASP A 227 -10.68 21.02 12.13
N ASN A 228 -10.15 20.94 10.92
CA ASN A 228 -10.92 20.92 9.68
C ASN A 228 -11.41 19.50 9.35
N ASP A 229 -12.73 19.32 9.30
CA ASP A 229 -13.31 18.00 9.02
C ASP A 229 -13.02 17.49 7.61
N HIS A 230 -12.90 18.38 6.61
CA HIS A 230 -12.46 18.02 5.27
C HIS A 230 -11.05 17.39 5.32
N HIS A 231 -10.10 18.08 5.94
CA HIS A 231 -8.72 17.60 6.07
C HIS A 231 -8.62 16.31 6.90
N LYS A 232 -9.45 16.16 7.96
CA LYS A 232 -9.51 14.90 8.73
C LYS A 232 -9.98 13.73 7.88
N ILE A 233 -11.06 13.90 7.13
CA ILE A 233 -11.59 12.83 6.28
C ILE A 233 -10.57 12.51 5.19
N GLU A 234 -10.10 13.51 4.46
CA GLU A 234 -9.13 13.30 3.39
C GLU A 234 -7.83 12.64 3.89
N SER A 235 -7.32 13.05 5.05
CA SER A 235 -6.13 12.42 5.64
C SER A 235 -6.36 10.95 6.01
N LEU A 236 -7.58 10.54 6.39
CA LEU A 236 -7.93 9.14 6.63
C LEU A 236 -7.91 8.30 5.35
N PHE A 237 -8.40 8.85 4.24
CA PHE A 237 -8.35 8.18 2.94
C PHE A 237 -6.93 8.11 2.38
N LYS A 238 -6.13 9.16 2.55
CA LYS A 238 -4.72 9.17 2.14
C LYS A 238 -3.85 8.19 2.94
N VAL A 239 -4.08 8.10 4.26
CA VAL A 239 -3.24 7.25 5.12
C VAL A 239 -3.53 5.77 4.94
N PHE A 240 -4.76 5.41 4.52
CA PHE A 240 -5.15 4.06 4.14
C PHE A 240 -4.49 3.63 2.84
#